data_9d94aba778f33590357b1cf1a43579d9
#
_entry.id   9d94aba778f33590357b1cf1a43579d9
#
_cell.length_a   1.000
_cell.length_b   1.000
_cell.length_c   1.000
_cell.angle_alpha   90.00
_cell.angle_beta   90.00
_cell.angle_gamma   90.00
#
_symmetry.space_group_name_H-M   'P 1'
#
loop_
_entity.id
_entity.type
_entity.pdbx_description
1 polymer ?
#
loop_
_entity_poly.entity_id
_entity_poly.type
_entity_poly.pdbx_seq_one_letter_code
_entity_poly.pdbx_strand_id
1 'polypeptide(L)'
;MDKSTNSDNDCQISVKKPAWLRRRLPTGPDYEQVRGLIRKGRLHTVCQEAQCPNQFECFSARTATFLILGSKCTRSCRFCAIDGGPCDPPDPDEPARVAMAAQRMNLRYVVVTSVTRDDLPDGGAGLFAETIRRIRRLSAAMVIEVLIPDFQGDPQALEAVLQAGPHVLNHNIETVPRLYATVRPEAVYERSLELLSRVSAFDPPIPAKSGLMLGLGETSPEVRDTLRDIHATGCKILTLGQYLQPSKRHLQVKQFVTPEEFDRWRDKALEIGFAEVVSGPFVRSSYHAQELYQALTD
;
A
#
# COMPACT_ATOMS: atom_id res chain seq x y z
N MET A 1 10.74 18.55 -54.25
CA MET A 1 10.45 17.36 -53.41
C MET A 1 11.10 17.62 -52.06
N ASP A 2 10.32 18.21 -51.19
CA ASP A 2 10.76 18.72 -49.91
C ASP A 2 10.35 17.71 -48.83
N LYS A 3 11.33 17.14 -48.15
CA LYS A 3 11.14 16.23 -47.04
C LYS A 3 11.26 17.03 -45.75
N SER A 4 10.15 17.58 -45.26
CA SER A 4 10.06 18.12 -43.90
C SER A 4 9.97 16.95 -42.93
N THR A 5 11.07 16.63 -42.26
CA THR A 5 11.10 15.78 -41.09
C THR A 5 10.72 16.63 -39.88
N ASN A 6 9.49 16.48 -39.44
CA ASN A 6 9.03 17.01 -38.15
C ASN A 6 9.63 16.11 -37.06
N SER A 7 10.66 16.60 -36.40
CA SER A 7 11.20 16.02 -35.17
C SER A 7 10.47 16.71 -34.00
N ASP A 8 9.42 16.08 -33.46
CA ASP A 8 8.87 16.40 -32.18
C ASP A 8 9.91 16.12 -31.09
N ASN A 9 10.71 17.14 -30.81
CA ASN A 9 11.58 17.21 -29.64
C ASN A 9 10.70 17.46 -28.42
N ASP A 10 10.15 16.37 -27.88
CA ASP A 10 9.48 16.39 -26.56
C ASP A 10 10.56 16.70 -25.51
N CYS A 11 10.70 17.99 -25.18
CA CYS A 11 11.63 18.47 -24.16
C CYS A 11 11.19 17.90 -22.81
N GLN A 12 11.73 16.74 -22.46
CA GLN A 12 11.50 16.09 -21.16
C GLN A 12 12.08 16.98 -20.06
N ILE A 13 11.25 17.86 -19.52
CA ILE A 13 11.59 18.62 -18.31
C ILE A 13 11.66 17.61 -17.17
N SER A 14 12.86 17.14 -16.87
CA SER A 14 13.15 16.36 -15.67
C SER A 14 12.92 17.26 -14.45
N VAL A 15 11.78 17.11 -13.82
CA VAL A 15 11.45 17.85 -12.58
C VAL A 15 12.45 17.43 -11.51
N LYS A 16 13.36 18.34 -11.14
CA LYS A 16 14.42 18.09 -10.18
C LYS A 16 13.83 17.81 -8.80
N LYS A 17 14.23 16.69 -8.18
CA LYS A 17 13.76 16.28 -6.84
C LYS A 17 14.02 17.39 -5.82
N PRO A 18 12.98 17.95 -5.15
CA PRO A 18 13.13 19.05 -4.21
C PRO A 18 13.84 18.64 -2.92
N ALA A 19 14.32 19.66 -2.16
CA ALA A 19 15.13 19.44 -0.98
C ALA A 19 14.40 18.66 0.14
N TRP A 20 13.10 18.89 0.31
CA TRP A 20 12.30 18.21 1.33
C TRP A 20 12.09 16.70 1.07
N LEU A 21 12.42 16.20 -0.13
CA LEU A 21 12.45 14.78 -0.46
C LEU A 21 13.82 14.14 -0.22
N ARG A 22 14.74 14.79 0.48
CA ARG A 22 16.02 14.21 0.88
C ARG A 22 15.89 13.63 2.28
N ARG A 23 16.33 12.37 2.47
CA ARG A 23 16.40 11.72 3.78
C ARG A 23 17.83 11.32 4.10
N ARG A 24 18.17 11.37 5.38
CA ARG A 24 19.38 10.72 5.90
C ARG A 24 19.13 9.22 5.93
N LEU A 25 20.17 8.43 5.65
CA LEU A 25 20.11 6.97 5.76
C LEU A 25 20.54 6.61 7.19
N PRO A 26 19.62 6.30 8.11
CA PRO A 26 20.00 5.80 9.41
C PRO A 26 20.61 4.41 9.26
N THR A 27 21.64 4.13 10.04
CA THR A 27 22.27 2.82 10.18
C THR A 27 22.32 2.49 11.66
N GLY A 28 22.18 1.21 12.02
CA GLY A 28 22.21 0.82 13.42
C GLY A 28 21.95 -0.68 13.61
N PRO A 29 22.17 -1.20 14.82
CA PRO A 29 22.02 -2.62 15.13
C PRO A 29 20.59 -3.13 14.87
N ASP A 30 19.57 -2.34 15.13
CA ASP A 30 18.16 -2.72 14.91
C ASP A 30 17.85 -2.92 13.42
N TYR A 31 18.37 -2.03 12.56
CA TYR A 31 18.25 -2.18 11.11
C TYR A 31 18.83 -3.52 10.61
N GLU A 32 20.07 -3.84 11.04
CA GLU A 32 20.72 -5.08 10.64
C GLU A 32 20.04 -6.32 11.24
N GLN A 33 19.50 -6.21 12.46
CA GLN A 33 18.72 -7.30 13.08
C GLN A 33 17.46 -7.61 12.27
N VAL A 34 16.66 -6.61 11.92
CA VAL A 34 15.44 -6.77 11.10
C VAL A 34 15.79 -7.37 9.75
N ARG A 35 16.79 -6.81 9.06
CA ARG A 35 17.27 -7.32 7.77
C ARG A 35 17.73 -8.78 7.86
N GLY A 36 18.43 -9.14 8.94
CA GLY A 36 18.88 -10.49 9.22
C GLY A 36 17.72 -11.47 9.43
N LEU A 37 16.67 -11.07 10.15
CA LEU A 37 15.47 -11.88 10.39
C LEU A 37 14.70 -12.13 9.08
N ILE A 38 14.49 -11.11 8.26
CA ILE A 38 13.83 -11.21 6.97
C ILE A 38 14.59 -12.19 6.07
N ARG A 39 15.91 -12.04 5.93
CA ARG A 39 16.74 -12.93 5.10
C ARG A 39 16.74 -14.37 5.60
N LYS A 40 16.93 -14.59 6.91
CA LYS A 40 16.93 -15.94 7.51
C LYS A 40 15.57 -16.63 7.39
N GLY A 41 14.47 -15.85 7.47
CA GLY A 41 13.11 -16.33 7.29
C GLY A 41 12.74 -16.59 5.83
N ARG A 42 13.58 -16.25 4.85
CA ARG A 42 13.22 -16.28 3.42
C ARG A 42 11.90 -15.53 3.18
N LEU A 43 11.81 -14.33 3.74
CA LEU A 43 10.62 -13.48 3.68
C LEU A 43 10.87 -12.29 2.75
N HIS A 44 9.81 -11.82 2.13
CA HIS A 44 9.79 -10.59 1.36
C HIS A 44 9.14 -9.45 2.16
N THR A 45 9.55 -8.22 1.88
CA THR A 45 8.93 -7.02 2.45
C THR A 45 8.72 -5.97 1.37
N VAL A 46 7.60 -5.26 1.43
CA VAL A 46 7.37 -4.10 0.55
C VAL A 46 8.48 -3.06 0.71
N CYS A 47 9.07 -2.96 1.91
CA CYS A 47 10.16 -2.04 2.17
C CYS A 47 11.36 -2.27 1.25
N GLN A 48 11.67 -3.53 0.92
CA GLN A 48 12.76 -3.92 0.03
C GLN A 48 12.29 -4.00 -1.42
N GLU A 49 11.24 -4.78 -1.71
CA GLU A 49 10.77 -5.07 -3.07
C GLU A 49 10.25 -3.82 -3.79
N ALA A 50 9.52 -2.94 -3.08
CA ALA A 50 9.02 -1.70 -3.64
C ALA A 50 9.97 -0.50 -3.48
N GLN A 51 11.24 -0.73 -3.06
CA GLN A 51 12.26 0.31 -2.87
C GLN A 51 11.75 1.49 -2.02
N CYS A 52 11.08 1.18 -0.90
CA CYS A 52 10.41 2.16 -0.06
C CYS A 52 11.43 3.17 0.52
N PRO A 53 11.19 4.48 0.40
CA PRO A 53 12.10 5.50 0.93
C PRO A 53 12.17 5.51 2.47
N ASN A 54 11.23 4.86 3.16
CA ASN A 54 11.15 4.78 4.61
C ASN A 54 11.83 3.52 5.18
N GLN A 55 12.36 2.63 4.33
CA GLN A 55 12.92 1.34 4.77
C GLN A 55 13.91 1.48 5.95
N PHE A 56 14.81 2.44 5.86
CA PHE A 56 15.83 2.63 6.89
C PHE A 56 15.22 3.04 8.24
N GLU A 57 14.25 3.95 8.21
CA GLU A 57 13.52 4.40 9.40
C GLU A 57 12.71 3.25 10.01
N CYS A 58 11.87 2.58 9.18
CA CYS A 58 11.05 1.46 9.63
C CYS A 58 11.88 0.33 10.24
N PHE A 59 12.96 -0.08 9.58
CA PHE A 59 13.82 -1.16 10.08
C PHE A 59 14.56 -0.77 11.37
N SER A 60 14.97 0.50 11.49
CA SER A 60 15.57 1.01 12.74
C SER A 60 14.54 1.10 13.88
N ALA A 61 13.26 1.30 13.55
CA ALA A 61 12.14 1.23 14.48
C ALA A 61 11.61 -0.19 14.69
N ARG A 62 12.33 -1.22 14.20
CA ARG A 62 11.93 -2.64 14.23
C ARG A 62 10.57 -2.92 13.62
N THR A 63 10.20 -2.16 12.57
CA THR A 63 8.94 -2.35 11.84
C THR A 63 9.22 -2.80 10.40
N ALA A 64 8.34 -3.66 9.87
CA ALA A 64 8.36 -4.08 8.48
C ALA A 64 6.95 -4.38 7.99
N THR A 65 6.70 -4.15 6.68
CA THR A 65 5.49 -4.61 6.01
C THR A 65 5.84 -5.89 5.26
N PHE A 66 5.31 -7.01 5.73
CA PHE A 66 5.54 -8.31 5.09
C PHE A 66 4.81 -8.39 3.76
N LEU A 67 5.49 -8.89 2.74
CA LEU A 67 4.96 -9.16 1.42
C LEU A 67 4.84 -10.68 1.26
N ILE A 68 3.63 -11.20 1.13
CA ILE A 68 3.36 -12.63 0.95
C ILE A 68 3.04 -12.96 -0.51
N LEU A 69 2.96 -14.26 -0.83
CA LEU A 69 2.69 -14.79 -2.17
C LEU A 69 3.84 -14.57 -3.17
N GLY A 70 5.05 -14.38 -2.66
CA GLY A 70 6.25 -14.20 -3.46
C GLY A 70 6.58 -12.74 -3.79
N SER A 71 7.47 -12.55 -4.78
CA SER A 71 8.01 -11.24 -5.16
C SER A 71 7.65 -10.81 -6.59
N LYS A 72 6.85 -11.61 -7.31
CA LYS A 72 6.38 -11.31 -8.66
C LYS A 72 4.86 -11.14 -8.68
N CYS A 73 4.39 -10.13 -9.42
CA CYS A 73 2.98 -9.78 -9.50
C CYS A 73 2.41 -10.19 -10.86
N THR A 74 1.15 -10.62 -10.89
CA THR A 74 0.43 -10.88 -12.15
C THR A 74 0.01 -9.60 -12.87
N ARG A 75 0.01 -8.43 -12.18
CA ARG A 75 -0.35 -7.13 -12.73
C ARG A 75 0.87 -6.25 -12.96
N SER A 76 0.71 -5.27 -13.85
CA SER A 76 1.76 -4.35 -14.29
C SER A 76 1.46 -2.89 -13.95
N CYS A 77 1.10 -2.60 -12.70
CA CYS A 77 0.85 -1.23 -12.23
C CYS A 77 2.08 -0.34 -12.48
N ARG A 78 1.91 0.70 -13.30
CA ARG A 78 3.04 1.52 -13.81
C ARG A 78 3.69 2.42 -12.77
N PHE A 79 3.18 2.46 -11.55
CA PHE A 79 3.79 3.15 -10.40
C PHE A 79 4.61 2.22 -9.50
N CYS A 80 4.42 0.90 -9.60
CA CYS A 80 4.93 -0.08 -8.66
C CYS A 80 6.31 -0.62 -9.08
N ALA A 81 7.24 -0.70 -8.14
CA ALA A 81 8.59 -1.23 -8.39
C ALA A 81 8.64 -2.77 -8.38
N ILE A 82 7.58 -3.46 -7.97
CA ILE A 82 7.52 -4.92 -7.97
C ILE A 82 7.48 -5.40 -9.42
N ASP A 83 8.32 -6.39 -9.72
CA ASP A 83 8.39 -6.96 -11.07
C ASP A 83 7.15 -7.80 -11.38
N GLY A 84 6.62 -7.62 -12.60
CA GLY A 84 5.58 -8.47 -13.16
C GLY A 84 6.17 -9.74 -13.80
N GLY A 85 5.32 -10.77 -13.95
CA GLY A 85 5.70 -11.97 -14.68
C GLY A 85 5.15 -13.25 -14.06
N PRO A 86 5.59 -14.43 -14.56
CA PRO A 86 5.17 -15.71 -14.01
C PRO A 86 5.50 -15.81 -12.52
N CYS A 87 4.50 -16.18 -11.73
CA CYS A 87 4.63 -16.32 -10.28
C CYS A 87 4.93 -17.78 -9.92
N ASP A 88 5.75 -17.96 -8.88
CA ASP A 88 5.97 -19.28 -8.31
C ASP A 88 4.71 -19.78 -7.57
N PRO A 89 4.53 -21.10 -7.40
CA PRO A 89 3.45 -21.63 -6.56
C PRO A 89 3.49 -21.03 -5.15
N PRO A 90 2.32 -20.78 -4.51
CA PRO A 90 2.28 -20.31 -3.13
C PRO A 90 3.01 -21.28 -2.20
N ASP A 91 3.82 -20.72 -1.29
CA ASP A 91 4.52 -21.53 -0.27
C ASP A 91 3.59 -21.68 0.96
N PRO A 92 3.11 -22.91 1.27
CA PRO A 92 2.20 -23.14 2.38
C PRO A 92 2.81 -22.84 3.76
N ASP A 93 4.15 -22.80 3.87
CA ASP A 93 4.86 -22.51 5.10
C ASP A 93 5.13 -21.00 5.31
N GLU A 94 4.88 -20.15 4.30
CA GLU A 94 5.10 -18.72 4.39
C GLU A 94 4.32 -18.07 5.54
N PRO A 95 3.04 -18.39 5.81
CA PRO A 95 2.28 -17.84 6.94
C PRO A 95 2.93 -18.10 8.30
N ALA A 96 3.49 -19.31 8.49
CA ALA A 96 4.17 -19.65 9.73
C ALA A 96 5.47 -18.87 9.90
N ARG A 97 6.23 -18.68 8.81
CA ARG A 97 7.47 -17.89 8.83
C ARG A 97 7.22 -16.41 9.11
N VAL A 98 6.17 -15.83 8.51
CA VAL A 98 5.75 -14.45 8.78
C VAL A 98 5.40 -14.29 10.25
N ALA A 99 4.55 -15.16 10.80
CA ALA A 99 4.14 -15.10 12.20
C ALA A 99 5.34 -15.23 13.16
N MET A 100 6.27 -16.15 12.91
CA MET A 100 7.50 -16.27 13.70
C MET A 100 8.41 -15.05 13.60
N ALA A 101 8.51 -14.44 12.41
CA ALA A 101 9.29 -13.21 12.24
C ALA A 101 8.70 -12.05 13.01
N ALA A 102 7.39 -11.83 12.91
CA ALA A 102 6.67 -10.81 13.67
C ALA A 102 6.88 -10.97 15.19
N GLN A 103 6.82 -12.20 15.70
CA GLN A 103 7.08 -12.50 17.10
C GLN A 103 8.54 -12.21 17.49
N ARG A 104 9.53 -12.66 16.69
CA ARG A 104 10.97 -12.43 16.97
C ARG A 104 11.37 -10.95 16.90
N MET A 105 10.68 -10.16 16.08
CA MET A 105 10.82 -8.71 16.03
C MET A 105 10.11 -8.02 17.19
N ASN A 106 9.35 -8.75 18.01
CA ASN A 106 8.52 -8.24 19.10
C ASN A 106 7.57 -7.12 18.64
N LEU A 107 6.89 -7.35 17.50
CA LEU A 107 5.96 -6.38 16.95
C LEU A 107 4.69 -6.31 17.81
N ARG A 108 4.21 -5.10 18.02
CA ARG A 108 2.87 -4.85 18.57
C ARG A 108 1.83 -4.64 17.47
N TYR A 109 2.30 -4.23 16.30
CA TYR A 109 1.51 -3.98 15.11
C TYR A 109 2.23 -4.60 13.90
N VAL A 110 1.51 -5.39 13.13
CA VAL A 110 2.06 -6.03 11.94
C VAL A 110 1.21 -5.69 10.72
N VAL A 111 1.87 -5.31 9.64
CA VAL A 111 1.22 -5.11 8.34
C VAL A 111 1.63 -6.25 7.41
N VAL A 112 0.63 -6.90 6.83
CA VAL A 112 0.79 -7.95 5.83
C VAL A 112 0.14 -7.51 4.53
N THR A 113 0.87 -7.59 3.44
CA THR A 113 0.36 -7.35 2.08
C THR A 113 0.85 -8.44 1.14
N SER A 114 0.39 -8.42 -0.10
CA SER A 114 0.81 -9.37 -1.11
C SER A 114 1.12 -8.70 -2.45
N VAL A 115 1.78 -9.44 -3.33
CA VAL A 115 1.63 -9.23 -4.78
C VAL A 115 0.23 -9.64 -5.21
N THR A 116 -0.27 -9.12 -6.34
CA THR A 116 -1.52 -9.63 -6.91
C THR A 116 -1.28 -10.98 -7.58
N ARG A 117 -2.20 -11.90 -7.37
CA ARG A 117 -2.17 -13.28 -7.84
C ARG A 117 -3.48 -13.63 -8.55
N ASP A 118 -3.76 -12.92 -9.66
CA ASP A 118 -4.94 -13.19 -10.51
C ASP A 118 -4.91 -14.58 -11.17
N ASP A 119 -3.76 -15.27 -11.06
CA ASP A 119 -3.56 -16.66 -11.49
C ASP A 119 -4.07 -17.71 -10.47
N LEU A 120 -4.36 -17.30 -9.24
CA LEU A 120 -4.92 -18.17 -8.20
C LEU A 120 -6.46 -18.06 -8.16
N PRO A 121 -7.17 -19.17 -7.92
CA PRO A 121 -8.63 -19.17 -7.90
C PRO A 121 -9.24 -18.21 -6.88
N ASP A 122 -8.57 -17.99 -5.74
CA ASP A 122 -9.00 -17.10 -4.65
C ASP A 122 -8.18 -15.81 -4.59
N GLY A 123 -7.34 -15.52 -5.60
CA GLY A 123 -6.43 -14.38 -5.59
C GLY A 123 -5.43 -14.36 -4.43
N GLY A 124 -5.26 -15.48 -3.70
CA GLY A 124 -4.41 -15.63 -2.54
C GLY A 124 -5.07 -15.29 -1.19
N ALA A 125 -6.39 -15.12 -1.15
CA ALA A 125 -7.13 -14.80 0.07
C ALA A 125 -6.95 -15.84 1.18
N GLY A 126 -6.89 -17.12 0.84
CA GLY A 126 -6.64 -18.20 1.78
C GLY A 126 -5.30 -18.08 2.51
N LEU A 127 -4.26 -17.61 1.80
CA LEU A 127 -2.94 -17.39 2.43
C LEU A 127 -2.94 -16.17 3.37
N PHE A 128 -3.66 -15.10 3.02
CA PHE A 128 -3.92 -13.99 3.96
C PHE A 128 -4.61 -14.50 5.22
N ALA A 129 -5.71 -15.23 5.07
CA ALA A 129 -6.48 -15.75 6.19
C ALA A 129 -5.62 -16.65 7.11
N GLU A 130 -4.83 -17.56 6.54
CA GLU A 130 -3.92 -18.43 7.34
C GLU A 130 -2.82 -17.59 8.01
N THR A 131 -2.27 -16.56 7.35
CA THR A 131 -1.27 -15.67 7.94
C THR A 131 -1.83 -14.96 9.17
N ILE A 132 -3.04 -14.40 9.08
CA ILE A 132 -3.73 -13.77 10.20
C ILE A 132 -3.91 -14.75 11.36
N ARG A 133 -4.42 -15.96 11.08
CA ARG A 133 -4.63 -16.99 12.10
C ARG A 133 -3.33 -17.43 12.77
N ARG A 134 -2.24 -17.58 12.02
CA ARG A 134 -0.90 -17.92 12.57
C ARG A 134 -0.36 -16.85 13.48
N ILE A 135 -0.47 -15.58 13.08
CA ILE A 135 -0.04 -14.45 13.92
C ILE A 135 -0.85 -14.41 15.22
N ARG A 136 -2.18 -14.55 15.17
CA ARG A 136 -3.05 -14.58 16.36
C ARG A 136 -2.71 -15.71 17.33
N ARG A 137 -2.41 -16.90 16.80
CA ARG A 137 -2.00 -18.05 17.66
C ARG A 137 -0.72 -17.79 18.43
N LEU A 138 0.22 -17.03 17.85
CA LEU A 138 1.50 -16.70 18.51
C LEU A 138 1.39 -15.50 19.45
N SER A 139 0.50 -14.54 19.16
CA SER A 139 0.31 -13.34 19.97
C SER A 139 -1.11 -12.80 19.80
N ALA A 140 -1.97 -13.03 20.78
CA ALA A 140 -3.34 -12.48 20.78
C ALA A 140 -3.37 -10.96 20.89
N ALA A 141 -2.32 -10.35 21.46
CA ALA A 141 -2.23 -8.89 21.66
C ALA A 141 -1.66 -8.13 20.43
N MET A 142 -1.18 -8.86 19.41
CA MET A 142 -0.63 -8.23 18.21
C MET A 142 -1.74 -7.71 17.30
N VAL A 143 -1.73 -6.44 17.00
CA VAL A 143 -2.65 -5.81 16.03
C VAL A 143 -2.23 -6.19 14.62
N ILE A 144 -3.19 -6.62 13.81
CA ILE A 144 -2.94 -7.11 12.44
C ILE A 144 -3.67 -6.21 11.45
N GLU A 145 -2.93 -5.50 10.61
CA GLU A 145 -3.42 -4.83 9.42
C GLU A 145 -3.11 -5.67 8.19
N VAL A 146 -4.05 -5.79 7.28
CA VAL A 146 -3.82 -6.38 5.96
C VAL A 146 -4.07 -5.35 4.86
N LEU A 147 -3.16 -5.27 3.87
CA LEU A 147 -3.34 -4.51 2.64
C LEU A 147 -3.55 -5.50 1.50
N ILE A 148 -4.79 -5.63 1.04
CA ILE A 148 -5.19 -6.65 0.08
C ILE A 148 -5.33 -6.12 -1.35
N PRO A 149 -5.16 -6.97 -2.39
CA PRO A 149 -5.59 -6.68 -3.75
C PRO A 149 -7.13 -6.69 -3.84
N ASP A 150 -7.67 -6.39 -5.01
CA ASP A 150 -9.13 -6.38 -5.22
C ASP A 150 -9.75 -7.78 -5.42
N PHE A 151 -8.95 -8.84 -5.41
CA PHE A 151 -9.35 -10.23 -5.67
C PHE A 151 -10.27 -10.38 -6.89
N GLN A 152 -10.08 -9.54 -7.92
CA GLN A 152 -10.94 -9.45 -9.10
C GLN A 152 -12.45 -9.23 -8.78
N GLY A 153 -12.77 -8.77 -7.56
CA GLY A 153 -14.12 -8.53 -7.07
C GLY A 153 -14.80 -9.76 -6.48
N ASP A 154 -14.08 -10.87 -6.28
CA ASP A 154 -14.63 -12.08 -5.67
C ASP A 154 -15.06 -11.81 -4.21
N PRO A 155 -16.37 -11.89 -3.89
CA PRO A 155 -16.86 -11.66 -2.54
C PRO A 155 -16.43 -12.75 -1.57
N GLN A 156 -16.25 -13.99 -2.01
CA GLN A 156 -15.88 -15.11 -1.15
C GLN A 156 -14.41 -15.00 -0.73
N ALA A 157 -13.54 -14.54 -1.63
CA ALA A 157 -12.15 -14.25 -1.32
C ALA A 157 -12.03 -13.14 -0.26
N LEU A 158 -12.78 -12.04 -0.42
CA LEU A 158 -12.82 -10.97 0.57
C LEU A 158 -13.35 -11.47 1.92
N GLU A 159 -14.45 -12.23 1.91
CA GLU A 159 -15.07 -12.77 3.13
C GLU A 159 -14.10 -13.69 3.89
N ALA A 160 -13.34 -14.54 3.20
CA ALA A 160 -12.34 -15.41 3.83
C ALA A 160 -11.29 -14.63 4.62
N VAL A 161 -10.87 -13.46 4.13
CA VAL A 161 -9.94 -12.57 4.85
C VAL A 161 -10.63 -11.89 6.02
N LEU A 162 -11.85 -11.37 5.85
CA LEU A 162 -12.62 -10.71 6.92
C LEU A 162 -12.92 -11.67 8.07
N GLN A 163 -13.33 -12.90 7.77
CA GLN A 163 -13.59 -13.96 8.76
C GLN A 163 -12.34 -14.38 9.55
N ALA A 164 -11.14 -14.22 8.97
CA ALA A 164 -9.90 -14.43 9.71
C ALA A 164 -9.66 -13.33 10.78
N GLY A 165 -10.38 -12.23 10.70
CA GLY A 165 -10.48 -11.17 11.70
C GLY A 165 -9.22 -10.29 11.77
N PRO A 166 -8.77 -9.62 10.72
CA PRO A 166 -7.77 -8.56 10.85
C PRO A 166 -8.36 -7.40 11.68
N HIS A 167 -7.48 -6.61 12.31
CA HIS A 167 -7.91 -5.43 13.08
C HIS A 167 -8.14 -4.21 12.18
N VAL A 168 -7.47 -4.15 11.03
CA VAL A 168 -7.65 -3.12 9.98
C VAL A 168 -7.56 -3.81 8.62
N LEU A 169 -8.48 -3.51 7.72
CA LEU A 169 -8.38 -3.91 6.33
C LEU A 169 -8.16 -2.70 5.43
N ASN A 170 -7.05 -2.71 4.73
CA ASN A 170 -6.63 -1.67 3.81
C ASN A 170 -6.75 -2.17 2.36
N HIS A 171 -7.32 -1.33 1.50
CA HIS A 171 -7.28 -1.45 0.05
C HIS A 171 -7.09 -0.08 -0.58
N ASN A 172 -5.99 0.13 -1.28
CA ASN A 172 -5.66 1.44 -1.84
C ASN A 172 -6.41 1.71 -3.15
N ILE A 173 -6.96 2.90 -3.28
CA ILE A 173 -7.49 3.44 -4.54
C ILE A 173 -6.35 3.90 -5.47
N GLU A 174 -5.22 4.31 -4.92
CA GLU A 174 -3.96 4.71 -5.54
C GLU A 174 -4.01 6.01 -6.34
N THR A 175 -5.04 6.25 -7.15
CA THR A 175 -5.16 7.46 -8.00
C THR A 175 -6.63 7.76 -8.34
N VAL A 176 -6.86 8.88 -9.03
CA VAL A 176 -8.21 9.31 -9.46
C VAL A 176 -8.71 8.48 -10.68
N PRO A 177 -10.05 8.38 -10.89
CA PRO A 177 -10.63 7.52 -11.94
C PRO A 177 -10.05 7.72 -13.34
N ARG A 178 -9.87 8.97 -13.77
CA ARG A 178 -9.31 9.29 -15.11
C ARG A 178 -7.94 8.68 -15.34
N LEU A 179 -7.15 8.50 -14.29
CA LEU A 179 -5.78 8.00 -14.39
C LEU A 179 -5.67 6.47 -14.26
N TYR A 180 -6.77 5.76 -13.93
CA TYR A 180 -6.72 4.31 -13.69
C TYR A 180 -6.11 3.54 -14.84
N ALA A 181 -6.62 3.75 -16.08
CA ALA A 181 -6.13 3.05 -17.27
C ALA A 181 -4.63 3.27 -17.55
N THR A 182 -4.08 4.41 -17.08
CA THR A 182 -2.66 4.73 -17.26
C THR A 182 -1.79 4.24 -16.10
N VAL A 183 -2.30 4.31 -14.86
CA VAL A 183 -1.52 4.09 -13.63
C VAL A 183 -1.60 2.63 -13.19
N ARG A 184 -2.79 2.01 -13.28
CA ARG A 184 -3.07 0.62 -12.87
C ARG A 184 -4.06 -0.05 -13.82
N PRO A 185 -3.63 -0.40 -15.04
CA PRO A 185 -4.52 -0.76 -16.16
C PRO A 185 -5.40 -1.98 -15.91
N GLU A 186 -4.98 -2.91 -15.04
CA GLU A 186 -5.75 -4.13 -14.73
C GLU A 186 -6.70 -3.93 -13.53
N ALA A 187 -6.69 -2.78 -12.87
CA ALA A 187 -7.58 -2.47 -11.76
C ALA A 187 -8.84 -1.73 -12.25
N VAL A 188 -9.92 -1.85 -11.48
CA VAL A 188 -11.20 -1.19 -11.75
C VAL A 188 -11.55 -0.31 -10.54
N TYR A 189 -11.83 0.97 -10.79
CA TYR A 189 -12.10 1.97 -9.74
C TYR A 189 -13.32 1.60 -8.90
N GLU A 190 -14.44 1.30 -9.57
CA GLU A 190 -15.70 0.96 -8.94
C GLU A 190 -15.59 -0.33 -8.12
N ARG A 191 -14.82 -1.32 -8.59
CA ARG A 191 -14.53 -2.56 -7.85
C ARG A 191 -13.78 -2.26 -6.54
N SER A 192 -12.84 -1.34 -6.56
CA SER A 192 -12.09 -0.94 -5.37
C SER A 192 -12.98 -0.24 -4.36
N LEU A 193 -13.93 0.61 -4.80
CA LEU A 193 -14.92 1.25 -3.92
C LEU A 193 -15.90 0.21 -3.36
N GLU A 194 -16.38 -0.72 -4.18
CA GLU A 194 -17.28 -1.78 -3.74
C GLU A 194 -16.62 -2.66 -2.68
N LEU A 195 -15.34 -3.01 -2.85
CA LEU A 195 -14.58 -3.75 -1.85
C LEU A 195 -14.57 -3.00 -0.50
N LEU A 196 -14.22 -1.70 -0.50
CA LEU A 196 -14.23 -0.89 0.72
C LEU A 196 -15.62 -0.80 1.37
N SER A 197 -16.68 -0.70 0.57
CA SER A 197 -18.07 -0.71 1.07
C SER A 197 -18.42 -2.03 1.76
N ARG A 198 -18.01 -3.16 1.18
CA ARG A 198 -18.22 -4.49 1.78
C ARG A 198 -17.45 -4.65 3.09
N VAL A 199 -16.21 -4.13 3.17
CA VAL A 199 -15.43 -4.12 4.42
C VAL A 199 -16.14 -3.31 5.51
N SER A 200 -16.62 -2.12 5.16
CA SER A 200 -17.31 -1.23 6.11
C SER A 200 -18.68 -1.77 6.58
N ALA A 201 -19.31 -2.64 5.79
CA ALA A 201 -20.57 -3.29 6.12
C ALA A 201 -20.42 -4.64 6.85
N PHE A 202 -19.18 -5.11 7.05
CA PHE A 202 -18.93 -6.40 7.69
C PHE A 202 -19.26 -6.37 9.18
N ASP A 203 -19.80 -7.46 9.70
CA ASP A 203 -20.13 -7.64 11.13
C ASP A 203 -19.40 -8.88 11.69
N PRO A 204 -18.58 -8.73 12.75
CA PRO A 204 -18.29 -7.51 13.51
C PRO A 204 -17.47 -6.49 12.70
N PRO A 205 -17.62 -5.18 12.98
CA PRO A 205 -17.02 -4.13 12.17
C PRO A 205 -15.49 -4.15 12.17
N ILE A 206 -14.92 -4.03 10.98
CA ILE A 206 -13.47 -3.91 10.76
C ILE A 206 -13.21 -2.55 10.13
N PRO A 207 -12.37 -1.68 10.73
CA PRO A 207 -12.01 -0.40 10.13
C PRO A 207 -11.44 -0.56 8.73
N ALA A 208 -12.09 0.06 7.74
CA ALA A 208 -11.60 0.16 6.38
C ALA A 208 -10.60 1.31 6.28
N LYS A 209 -9.50 1.06 5.56
CA LYS A 209 -8.44 2.02 5.27
C LYS A 209 -8.19 2.08 3.78
N SER A 210 -7.82 3.26 3.28
CA SER A 210 -7.44 3.45 1.88
C SER A 210 -6.33 4.48 1.74
N GLY A 211 -5.76 4.57 0.53
CA GLY A 211 -4.69 5.51 0.23
C GLY A 211 -4.68 5.97 -1.21
N LEU A 212 -4.16 7.20 -1.39
CA LEU A 212 -3.91 7.82 -2.68
C LEU A 212 -2.46 8.29 -2.77
N MET A 213 -1.91 8.22 -3.98
CA MET A 213 -0.67 8.89 -4.35
C MET A 213 -1.00 10.18 -5.10
N LEU A 214 -0.30 11.27 -4.74
CA LEU A 214 -0.39 12.55 -5.41
C LEU A 214 0.86 12.81 -6.25
N GLY A 215 0.68 13.55 -7.36
CA GLY A 215 1.76 13.92 -8.28
C GLY A 215 1.83 13.09 -9.56
N LEU A 216 0.75 12.35 -9.90
CA LEU A 216 0.60 11.59 -11.14
C LEU A 216 -0.06 12.39 -12.27
N GLY A 217 -0.58 13.62 -11.98
CA GLY A 217 -1.24 14.50 -12.92
C GLY A 217 -2.75 14.64 -12.69
N GLU A 218 -3.20 14.27 -11.50
CA GLU A 218 -4.54 14.53 -10.99
C GLU A 218 -4.76 16.03 -10.75
N THR A 219 -6.00 16.49 -10.89
CA THR A 219 -6.40 17.84 -10.54
C THR A 219 -7.01 17.89 -9.13
N SER A 220 -6.99 19.06 -8.49
CA SER A 220 -7.58 19.22 -7.15
C SER A 220 -9.08 18.87 -7.07
N PRO A 221 -9.93 19.18 -8.06
CA PRO A 221 -11.31 18.67 -8.07
C PRO A 221 -11.39 17.14 -8.09
N GLU A 222 -10.61 16.47 -8.95
CA GLU A 222 -10.58 15.00 -9.03
C GLU A 222 -10.15 14.34 -7.73
N VAL A 223 -9.12 14.88 -7.07
CA VAL A 223 -8.69 14.38 -5.76
C VAL A 223 -9.83 14.52 -4.75
N ARG A 224 -10.47 15.69 -4.65
CA ARG A 224 -11.57 15.93 -3.72
C ARG A 224 -12.76 14.99 -3.97
N ASP A 225 -13.13 14.78 -5.22
CA ASP A 225 -14.25 13.90 -5.57
C ASP A 225 -13.90 12.45 -5.25
N THR A 226 -12.67 12.00 -5.55
CA THR A 226 -12.16 10.68 -5.14
C THR A 226 -12.18 10.49 -3.61
N LEU A 227 -11.81 11.52 -2.83
CA LEU A 227 -11.89 11.44 -1.37
C LEU A 227 -13.33 11.29 -0.88
N ARG A 228 -14.30 11.97 -1.51
CA ARG A 228 -15.73 11.79 -1.22
C ARG A 228 -16.22 10.39 -1.55
N ASP A 229 -15.82 9.86 -2.70
CA ASP A 229 -16.17 8.49 -3.10
C ASP A 229 -15.64 7.47 -2.08
N ILE A 230 -14.37 7.60 -1.65
CA ILE A 230 -13.78 6.73 -0.63
C ILE A 230 -14.55 6.87 0.70
N HIS A 231 -14.81 8.09 1.15
CA HIS A 231 -15.55 8.33 2.40
C HIS A 231 -16.97 7.75 2.35
N ALA A 232 -17.66 7.87 1.20
CA ALA A 232 -19.01 7.34 1.00
C ALA A 232 -19.08 5.81 1.14
N THR A 233 -17.96 5.08 0.97
CA THR A 233 -17.88 3.63 1.25
C THR A 233 -17.92 3.29 2.74
N GLY A 234 -17.86 4.27 3.64
CA GLY A 234 -17.69 4.07 5.08
C GLY A 234 -16.23 3.93 5.53
N CYS A 235 -15.27 4.09 4.62
CA CYS A 235 -13.84 4.08 4.94
C CYS A 235 -13.49 5.21 5.93
N LYS A 236 -12.80 4.87 7.02
CA LYS A 236 -12.50 5.79 8.14
C LYS A 236 -11.09 6.32 8.13
N ILE A 237 -10.13 5.58 7.57
CA ILE A 237 -8.70 5.87 7.65
C ILE A 237 -8.17 6.16 6.24
N LEU A 238 -7.48 7.29 6.09
CA LEU A 238 -6.93 7.72 4.81
C LEU A 238 -5.43 8.00 4.90
N THR A 239 -4.68 7.58 3.87
CA THR A 239 -3.28 7.94 3.69
C THR A 239 -3.08 8.68 2.35
N LEU A 240 -2.37 9.81 2.37
CA LEU A 240 -2.01 10.58 1.18
C LEU A 240 -0.49 10.71 1.10
N GLY A 241 0.11 10.22 0.01
CA GLY A 241 1.56 10.22 -0.17
C GLY A 241 2.01 10.75 -1.53
N GLN A 242 3.25 11.23 -1.63
CA GLN A 242 3.83 11.62 -2.91
C GLN A 242 4.15 10.39 -3.76
N TYR A 243 3.71 10.36 -5.00
CA TYR A 243 4.25 9.43 -5.98
C TYR A 243 5.76 9.70 -6.20
N LEU A 244 6.56 8.68 -6.04
CA LEU A 244 8.00 8.73 -6.33
C LEU A 244 8.31 7.69 -7.40
N GLN A 245 8.82 8.15 -8.53
CA GLN A 245 9.17 7.28 -9.66
C GLN A 245 10.29 6.30 -9.28
N PRO A 246 10.03 4.98 -9.27
CA PRO A 246 11.04 4.00 -8.87
C PRO A 246 12.21 3.89 -9.85
N SER A 247 11.94 3.95 -11.15
CA SER A 247 12.95 3.94 -12.22
C SER A 247 12.44 4.63 -13.48
N LYS A 248 13.31 4.86 -14.47
CA LYS A 248 12.96 5.52 -15.74
C LYS A 248 11.87 4.80 -16.55
N ARG A 249 11.63 3.50 -16.31
CA ARG A 249 10.56 2.71 -16.96
C ARG A 249 9.16 2.97 -16.39
N HIS A 250 9.08 3.58 -15.20
CA HIS A 250 7.82 3.89 -14.53
C HIS A 250 7.30 5.27 -14.92
N LEU A 251 6.06 5.57 -14.54
CA LEU A 251 5.44 6.87 -14.81
C LEU A 251 6.29 8.01 -14.26
N GLN A 252 6.42 9.06 -15.03
CA GLN A 252 7.11 10.27 -14.57
C GLN A 252 6.29 10.99 -13.50
N VAL A 253 6.97 11.53 -12.50
CA VAL A 253 6.35 12.47 -11.56
C VAL A 253 5.92 13.71 -12.34
N LYS A 254 4.64 14.03 -12.30
CA LYS A 254 4.08 15.23 -12.95
C LYS A 254 4.20 16.46 -12.06
N GLN A 255 4.08 16.26 -10.75
CA GLN A 255 4.18 17.34 -9.76
C GLN A 255 4.79 16.81 -8.46
N PHE A 256 5.68 17.57 -7.85
CA PHE A 256 6.06 17.39 -6.45
C PHE A 256 5.18 18.28 -5.59
N VAL A 257 4.25 17.66 -4.88
CA VAL A 257 3.31 18.32 -3.95
C VAL A 257 4.08 18.77 -2.72
N THR A 258 3.90 20.02 -2.30
CA THR A 258 4.64 20.56 -1.15
C THR A 258 4.09 20.01 0.18
N PRO A 259 4.90 20.03 1.26
CA PRO A 259 4.40 19.65 2.59
C PRO A 259 3.15 20.44 3.01
N GLU A 260 3.09 21.73 2.72
CA GLU A 260 1.94 22.60 3.04
C GLU A 260 0.69 22.22 2.22
N GLU A 261 0.87 21.72 0.99
CA GLU A 261 -0.24 21.19 0.19
C GLU A 261 -0.74 19.85 0.75
N PHE A 262 0.16 19.00 1.25
CA PHE A 262 -0.22 17.78 1.97
C PHE A 262 -1.00 18.09 3.25
N ASP A 263 -0.61 19.11 4.02
CA ASP A 263 -1.35 19.55 5.21
C ASP A 263 -2.76 20.03 4.82
N ARG A 264 -2.89 20.83 3.76
CA ARG A 264 -4.21 21.25 3.25
C ARG A 264 -5.08 20.07 2.80
N TRP A 265 -4.50 19.04 2.21
CA TRP A 265 -5.24 17.82 1.85
C TRP A 265 -5.68 17.03 3.06
N ARG A 266 -4.85 16.95 4.10
CA ARG A 266 -5.24 16.34 5.39
C ARG A 266 -6.46 17.05 5.95
N ASP A 267 -6.41 18.37 6.07
CA ASP A 267 -7.49 19.15 6.67
C ASP A 267 -8.80 18.99 5.86
N LYS A 268 -8.72 19.02 4.52
CA LYS A 268 -9.87 18.75 3.65
C LYS A 268 -10.46 17.36 3.81
N ALA A 269 -9.62 16.33 3.99
CA ALA A 269 -10.10 14.98 4.20
C ALA A 269 -10.79 14.85 5.56
N LEU A 270 -10.28 15.51 6.61
CA LEU A 270 -10.97 15.58 7.91
C LEU A 270 -12.31 16.31 7.80
N GLU A 271 -12.39 17.42 7.04
CA GLU A 271 -13.64 18.14 6.75
C GLU A 271 -14.66 17.26 5.99
N ILE A 272 -14.21 16.35 5.12
CA ILE A 272 -15.09 15.40 4.43
C ILE A 272 -15.67 14.37 5.41
N GLY A 273 -14.98 14.05 6.52
CA GLY A 273 -15.47 13.19 7.58
C GLY A 273 -14.62 11.93 7.84
N PHE A 274 -13.41 11.83 7.26
CA PHE A 274 -12.48 10.76 7.68
C PHE A 274 -12.14 10.92 9.16
N ALA A 275 -12.08 9.81 9.88
CA ALA A 275 -11.73 9.83 11.31
C ALA A 275 -10.23 10.07 11.50
N GLU A 276 -9.40 9.41 10.67
CA GLU A 276 -7.95 9.50 10.75
C GLU A 276 -7.34 9.73 9.36
N VAL A 277 -6.43 10.72 9.28
CA VAL A 277 -5.75 11.07 8.03
C VAL A 277 -4.26 11.30 8.26
N VAL A 278 -3.43 10.53 7.57
CA VAL A 278 -1.99 10.82 7.47
C VAL A 278 -1.65 11.27 6.06
N SER A 279 -1.08 12.46 5.94
CA SER A 279 -0.77 13.09 4.66
C SER A 279 0.64 13.67 4.70
N GLY A 280 1.43 13.40 3.68
CA GLY A 280 2.79 13.93 3.58
C GLY A 280 3.64 13.27 2.51
N PRO A 281 4.77 13.91 2.13
CA PRO A 281 5.60 13.46 1.00
C PRO A 281 6.13 12.03 1.13
N PHE A 282 6.36 11.56 2.34
CA PHE A 282 6.89 10.23 2.62
C PHE A 282 5.84 9.23 3.11
N VAL A 283 4.59 9.65 3.25
CA VAL A 283 3.51 8.76 3.67
C VAL A 283 3.37 7.61 2.68
N ARG A 284 3.17 6.42 3.22
CA ARG A 284 2.85 5.16 2.55
C ARG A 284 1.74 4.48 3.33
N SER A 285 1.05 3.53 2.73
CA SER A 285 -0.13 2.88 3.34
C SER A 285 0.14 2.31 4.73
N SER A 286 1.34 1.80 5.00
CA SER A 286 1.74 1.23 6.30
C SER A 286 2.58 2.17 7.16
N TYR A 287 2.80 3.42 6.73
CA TYR A 287 3.59 4.39 7.49
C TYR A 287 2.80 4.92 8.67
N HIS A 288 3.36 4.83 9.89
CA HIS A 288 2.68 5.17 11.15
C HIS A 288 1.34 4.45 11.37
N ALA A 289 1.17 3.24 10.81
CA ALA A 289 -0.09 2.51 10.86
C ALA A 289 -0.54 2.16 12.30
N GLN A 290 0.40 1.89 13.20
CA GLN A 290 0.10 1.65 14.62
C GLN A 290 -0.52 2.87 15.30
N GLU A 291 0.05 4.05 15.04
CA GLU A 291 -0.42 5.32 15.63
C GLU A 291 -1.84 5.66 15.15
N LEU A 292 -2.12 5.46 13.85
CA LEU A 292 -3.45 5.63 13.28
C LEU A 292 -4.50 4.71 13.90
N TYR A 293 -4.13 3.46 14.14
CA TYR A 293 -5.05 2.51 14.79
C TYR A 293 -5.31 2.88 16.24
N GLN A 294 -4.29 3.30 16.98
CA GLN A 294 -4.45 3.75 18.37
C GLN A 294 -5.37 4.96 18.45
N ALA A 295 -5.15 5.99 17.62
CA ALA A 295 -5.99 7.19 17.59
C ALA A 295 -7.47 6.89 17.25
N LEU A 296 -7.74 5.82 16.49
CA LEU A 296 -9.11 5.40 16.19
C LEU A 296 -9.79 4.66 17.36
N THR A 297 -9.01 4.04 18.25
CA THR A 297 -9.51 3.16 19.33
C THR A 297 -9.52 3.82 20.72
N ASP A 298 -8.80 4.93 20.88
CA ASP A 298 -8.78 5.78 22.07
C ASP A 298 -10.00 6.72 22.09
#